data_fcbeab252ae32a9760a3e766aa40a23e
#
_entry.id   fcbeab252ae32a9760a3e766aa40a23e
#
_cell.length_a   1.000
_cell.length_b   1.000
_cell.length_c   1.000
_cell.angle_alpha   90.00
_cell.angle_beta   90.00
_cell.angle_gamma   90.00
#
_symmetry.space_group_name_H-M   'P 1'
#
loop_
_entity.id
_entity.type
_entity.pdbx_description
1 polymer ?
#
loop_
_entity_poly.entity_id
_entity_poly.type
_entity_poly.pdbx_seq_one_letter_code
_entity_poly.pdbx_strand_id
1 'polypeptide(L)'
;MILNVGLGERAYDIVIERGCLAKAGALCNLDRKVLVVTDSGVPLEYARTVADQCAEAHLVVVAQGEQSKSLEVFGDLLQTMVEAQFTRGDCVVAVGGGIVGDLAGFVAASYMRGVDFYNIPTTVLAQVDSSIGGKTAINLGGYKNMVGAFYQPKKVLIDLDVLRTLPRRQIANGLAEAVKMALTSDTQLFGLFEKAAATGGFTAGAGMGTEAEAADATDAGTGAGADATGAANTLDGTADDATNPDASNAASRTDAVYAALEPHLETIIERSLRVKKHVVEQDECEAGLRKILNFGHTIGHGVESYEQALYGEQNAGTSASASNAAFAAPAFTATDGREQGLYHGECVALGMIPLCAAPVRERLIPVLRALGLPTTRAFDASAVTQAIKHDKKSSQSGVTIITDPEIGMYTIEQTTAEALGDMLPLIQEKEA
;
A
#
# COMPACT_ATOMS: atom_id res chain seq x y z
N MET A 1 -6.56 3.05 -22.96
CA MET A 1 -5.29 2.46 -23.44
C MET A 1 -5.25 0.97 -23.13
N ILE A 2 -4.46 0.17 -23.89
CA ILE A 2 -4.28 -1.27 -23.62
C ILE A 2 -2.79 -1.56 -23.53
N LEU A 3 -2.37 -2.27 -22.46
CA LEU A 3 -1.04 -2.82 -22.30
C LEU A 3 -1.15 -4.35 -22.32
N ASN A 4 -0.49 -5.01 -23.26
CA ASN A 4 -0.44 -6.46 -23.32
C ASN A 4 0.75 -6.99 -22.50
N VAL A 5 0.52 -7.93 -21.59
CA VAL A 5 1.55 -8.65 -20.83
C VAL A 5 1.87 -9.94 -21.59
N GLY A 6 3.07 -10.03 -22.15
CA GLY A 6 3.50 -11.07 -23.08
C GLY A 6 4.08 -12.30 -22.36
N LEU A 7 3.21 -13.20 -21.87
CA LEU A 7 3.60 -14.45 -21.19
C LEU A 7 3.26 -15.70 -22.01
N GLY A 8 3.40 -15.62 -23.34
CA GLY A 8 3.08 -16.73 -24.24
C GLY A 8 1.59 -17.09 -24.18
N GLU A 9 1.25 -18.35 -23.89
CA GLU A 9 -0.14 -18.81 -23.77
C GLU A 9 -0.92 -18.18 -22.61
N ARG A 10 -0.20 -17.58 -21.64
CA ARG A 10 -0.77 -16.88 -20.47
C ARG A 10 -0.78 -15.37 -20.64
N ALA A 11 -0.54 -14.88 -21.87
CA ALA A 11 -0.60 -13.46 -22.17
C ALA A 11 -2.00 -12.90 -21.90
N TYR A 12 -2.05 -11.66 -21.41
CA TYR A 12 -3.30 -10.97 -21.11
C TYR A 12 -3.19 -9.47 -21.32
N ASP A 13 -4.33 -8.81 -21.42
CA ASP A 13 -4.43 -7.37 -21.59
C ASP A 13 -4.75 -6.66 -20.26
N ILE A 14 -4.12 -5.53 -20.06
CA ILE A 14 -4.47 -4.53 -19.05
C ILE A 14 -5.15 -3.39 -19.80
N VAL A 15 -6.44 -3.19 -19.54
CA VAL A 15 -7.22 -2.08 -20.08
C VAL A 15 -7.23 -0.95 -19.07
N ILE A 16 -6.73 0.24 -19.48
CA ILE A 16 -6.73 1.45 -18.66
C ILE A 16 -7.66 2.44 -19.34
N GLU A 17 -8.85 2.65 -18.78
CA GLU A 17 -9.88 3.50 -19.38
C GLU A 17 -10.86 3.97 -18.31
N ARG A 18 -11.11 5.28 -18.21
CA ARG A 18 -12.15 5.83 -17.34
C ARG A 18 -13.53 5.35 -17.75
N GLY A 19 -14.35 4.94 -16.79
CA GLY A 19 -15.68 4.39 -17.02
C GLY A 19 -15.69 2.97 -17.62
N CYS A 20 -14.56 2.25 -17.67
CA CYS A 20 -14.54 0.89 -18.21
C CYS A 20 -15.27 -0.12 -17.32
N LEU A 21 -15.49 0.18 -16.05
CA LEU A 21 -16.30 -0.64 -15.14
C LEU A 21 -17.72 -0.89 -15.71
N ALA A 22 -18.31 0.12 -16.33
CA ALA A 22 -19.63 0.00 -17.00
C ALA A 22 -19.62 -0.86 -18.26
N LYS A 23 -18.45 -1.31 -18.73
CA LYS A 23 -18.26 -2.16 -19.90
C LYS A 23 -17.64 -3.52 -19.53
N ALA A 24 -17.55 -3.84 -18.24
CA ALA A 24 -16.89 -5.05 -17.74
C ALA A 24 -17.48 -6.33 -18.36
N GLY A 25 -18.78 -6.40 -18.58
CA GLY A 25 -19.46 -7.52 -19.19
C GLY A 25 -18.88 -7.91 -20.56
N ALA A 26 -18.74 -6.93 -21.45
CA ALA A 26 -18.18 -7.14 -22.79
C ALA A 26 -16.64 -7.31 -22.75
N LEU A 27 -15.94 -6.53 -21.92
CA LEU A 27 -14.47 -6.56 -21.84
C LEU A 27 -13.94 -7.87 -21.23
N CYS A 28 -14.66 -8.45 -20.28
CA CYS A 28 -14.27 -9.67 -19.56
C CYS A 28 -15.12 -10.90 -19.97
N ASN A 29 -15.97 -10.81 -21.01
CA ASN A 29 -16.80 -11.92 -21.46
C ASN A 29 -17.61 -12.53 -20.30
N LEU A 30 -18.42 -11.71 -19.62
CA LEU A 30 -19.19 -12.11 -18.44
C LEU A 30 -20.59 -12.66 -18.78
N ASP A 31 -20.91 -12.93 -20.06
CA ASP A 31 -22.14 -13.62 -20.49
C ASP A 31 -22.10 -15.11 -20.10
N ARG A 32 -21.91 -15.36 -18.80
CA ARG A 32 -21.79 -16.68 -18.15
C ARG A 32 -22.02 -16.54 -16.64
N LYS A 33 -21.92 -17.64 -15.91
CA LYS A 33 -21.94 -17.60 -14.45
C LYS A 33 -20.63 -17.03 -13.90
N VAL A 34 -20.74 -16.08 -12.94
CA VAL A 34 -19.61 -15.33 -12.42
C VAL A 34 -19.67 -15.25 -10.90
N LEU A 35 -18.59 -15.63 -10.23
CA LEU A 35 -18.37 -15.28 -8.82
C LEU A 35 -17.72 -13.90 -8.78
N VAL A 36 -18.44 -12.88 -8.31
CA VAL A 36 -17.93 -11.54 -8.09
C VAL A 36 -17.54 -11.40 -6.62
N VAL A 37 -16.26 -11.18 -6.34
CA VAL A 37 -15.73 -11.03 -4.98
C VAL A 37 -15.34 -9.58 -4.75
N THR A 38 -15.81 -9.00 -3.65
CA THR A 38 -15.44 -7.65 -3.17
C THR A 38 -15.31 -7.67 -1.65
N ASP A 39 -14.86 -6.57 -1.04
CA ASP A 39 -14.84 -6.42 0.41
C ASP A 39 -15.72 -5.27 0.90
N SER A 40 -16.00 -5.24 2.21
CA SER A 40 -16.87 -4.25 2.82
C SER A 40 -16.31 -2.82 2.86
N GLY A 41 -15.05 -2.62 2.50
CA GLY A 41 -14.42 -1.30 2.38
C GLY A 41 -14.51 -0.71 0.96
N VAL A 42 -14.92 -1.52 -0.02
CA VAL A 42 -15.16 -1.08 -1.40
C VAL A 42 -16.60 -0.64 -1.55
N PRO A 43 -16.90 0.53 -2.17
CA PRO A 43 -18.28 0.91 -2.48
C PRO A 43 -19.00 -0.20 -3.24
N LEU A 44 -20.07 -0.75 -2.65
CA LEU A 44 -20.77 -1.93 -3.16
C LEU A 44 -21.33 -1.73 -4.58
N GLU A 45 -21.58 -0.48 -4.97
CA GLU A 45 -22.00 -0.11 -6.31
C GLU A 45 -21.01 -0.55 -7.41
N TYR A 46 -19.70 -0.60 -7.12
CA TYR A 46 -18.71 -1.06 -8.11
C TYR A 46 -18.88 -2.55 -8.41
N ALA A 47 -19.00 -3.37 -7.38
CA ALA A 47 -19.23 -4.81 -7.56
C ALA A 47 -20.61 -5.10 -8.16
N ARG A 48 -21.66 -4.35 -7.79
CA ARG A 48 -22.99 -4.44 -8.41
C ARG A 48 -22.97 -4.07 -9.88
N THR A 49 -22.28 -2.98 -10.25
CA THR A 49 -22.13 -2.58 -11.65
C THR A 49 -21.53 -3.70 -12.51
N VAL A 50 -20.62 -4.50 -11.96
CA VAL A 50 -20.06 -5.68 -12.63
C VAL A 50 -21.07 -6.83 -12.63
N ALA A 51 -21.68 -7.13 -11.50
CA ALA A 51 -22.65 -8.23 -11.36
C ALA A 51 -23.86 -8.09 -12.29
N ASP A 52 -24.39 -6.87 -12.45
CA ASP A 52 -25.51 -6.56 -13.34
C ASP A 52 -25.22 -6.80 -14.83
N GLN A 53 -23.93 -6.98 -15.19
CA GLN A 53 -23.49 -7.27 -16.57
C GLN A 53 -23.18 -8.76 -16.79
N CYS A 54 -23.42 -9.62 -15.79
CA CYS A 54 -23.22 -11.06 -15.89
C CYS A 54 -24.51 -11.76 -16.31
N ALA A 55 -24.42 -12.91 -17.00
CA ALA A 55 -25.61 -13.73 -17.26
C ALA A 55 -26.18 -14.30 -15.95
N GLU A 56 -25.31 -14.73 -15.03
CA GLU A 56 -25.66 -15.18 -13.68
C GLU A 56 -24.56 -14.75 -12.72
N ALA A 57 -24.85 -13.86 -11.78
CA ALA A 57 -23.88 -13.35 -10.83
C ALA A 57 -24.10 -13.90 -9.41
N HIS A 58 -23.01 -14.36 -8.80
CA HIS A 58 -22.91 -14.66 -7.37
C HIS A 58 -21.98 -13.63 -6.72
N LEU A 59 -22.56 -12.59 -6.13
CA LEU A 59 -21.82 -11.52 -5.47
C LEU A 59 -21.54 -11.86 -4.01
N VAL A 60 -20.27 -11.95 -3.66
CA VAL A 60 -19.81 -12.18 -2.27
C VAL A 60 -19.02 -10.98 -1.78
N VAL A 61 -19.42 -10.47 -0.61
CA VAL A 61 -18.75 -9.37 0.08
C VAL A 61 -18.02 -9.96 1.29
N VAL A 62 -16.69 -9.99 1.26
CA VAL A 62 -15.88 -10.41 2.41
C VAL A 62 -15.62 -9.23 3.36
N ALA A 63 -15.16 -9.49 4.58
CA ALA A 63 -14.78 -8.41 5.49
C ALA A 63 -13.57 -7.64 4.95
N GLN A 64 -13.52 -6.32 5.17
CA GLN A 64 -12.35 -5.52 4.85
C GLN A 64 -11.17 -5.91 5.74
N GLY A 65 -9.97 -5.97 5.17
CA GLY A 65 -8.72 -6.13 5.90
C GLY A 65 -8.03 -7.48 5.67
N GLU A 66 -6.79 -7.57 6.11
CA GLU A 66 -5.88 -8.69 5.84
C GLU A 66 -6.38 -10.03 6.44
N GLN A 67 -7.22 -9.99 7.49
CA GLN A 67 -7.83 -11.16 8.10
C GLN A 67 -8.72 -11.95 7.13
N SER A 68 -9.25 -11.33 6.08
CA SER A 68 -10.05 -12.02 5.04
C SER A 68 -9.23 -12.91 4.13
N LYS A 69 -7.89 -12.73 4.08
CA LYS A 69 -6.99 -13.66 3.38
C LYS A 69 -6.72 -14.92 4.22
N SER A 70 -7.78 -15.62 4.60
CA SER A 70 -7.73 -16.80 5.47
C SER A 70 -8.18 -18.06 4.74
N LEU A 71 -7.78 -19.22 5.29
CA LEU A 71 -8.22 -20.52 4.78
C LEU A 71 -9.73 -20.71 4.93
N GLU A 72 -10.33 -20.10 5.95
CA GLU A 72 -11.78 -20.14 6.19
C GLU A 72 -12.53 -19.41 5.07
N VAL A 73 -12.23 -18.12 4.85
CA VAL A 73 -12.88 -17.32 3.80
C VAL A 73 -12.63 -17.90 2.41
N PHE A 74 -11.41 -18.41 2.15
CA PHE A 74 -11.11 -19.13 0.92
C PHE A 74 -11.99 -20.36 0.73
N GLY A 75 -12.19 -21.16 1.81
CA GLY A 75 -13.07 -22.33 1.82
C GLY A 75 -14.53 -21.96 1.55
N ASP A 76 -15.03 -20.88 2.14
CA ASP A 76 -16.40 -20.39 1.96
C ASP A 76 -16.67 -19.96 0.50
N LEU A 77 -15.69 -19.29 -0.12
CA LEU A 77 -15.80 -18.92 -1.53
C LEU A 77 -15.84 -20.15 -2.45
N LEU A 78 -14.99 -21.16 -2.18
CA LEU A 78 -15.03 -22.42 -2.92
C LEU A 78 -16.36 -23.17 -2.70
N GLN A 79 -16.88 -23.18 -1.47
CA GLN A 79 -18.16 -23.80 -1.16
C GLN A 79 -19.32 -23.12 -1.91
N THR A 80 -19.30 -21.77 -1.97
CA THR A 80 -20.26 -20.99 -2.77
C THR A 80 -20.25 -21.43 -4.24
N MET A 81 -19.07 -21.64 -4.83
CA MET A 81 -18.96 -22.10 -6.21
C MET A 81 -19.48 -23.51 -6.40
N VAL A 82 -19.23 -24.42 -5.43
CA VAL A 82 -19.75 -25.79 -5.50
C VAL A 82 -21.27 -25.82 -5.40
N GLU A 83 -21.86 -25.13 -4.44
CA GLU A 83 -23.31 -25.07 -4.22
C GLU A 83 -24.05 -24.44 -5.41
N ALA A 84 -23.45 -23.40 -6.00
CA ALA A 84 -23.97 -22.76 -7.21
C ALA A 84 -23.65 -23.52 -8.51
N GLN A 85 -23.02 -24.70 -8.40
CA GLN A 85 -22.72 -25.58 -9.54
C GLN A 85 -21.91 -24.87 -10.65
N PHE A 86 -20.85 -24.16 -10.26
CA PHE A 86 -19.90 -23.58 -11.22
C PHE A 86 -19.19 -24.66 -12.03
N THR A 87 -18.93 -24.36 -13.29
CA THR A 87 -18.21 -25.22 -14.23
C THR A 87 -16.88 -24.61 -14.65
N ARG A 88 -16.08 -25.34 -15.45
CA ARG A 88 -14.84 -24.79 -16.01
C ARG A 88 -15.05 -23.65 -17.01
N GLY A 89 -16.26 -23.51 -17.55
CA GLY A 89 -16.61 -22.41 -18.45
C GLY A 89 -16.95 -21.10 -17.74
N ASP A 90 -17.11 -21.14 -16.42
CA ASP A 90 -17.47 -20.00 -15.60
C ASP A 90 -16.21 -19.24 -15.13
N CYS A 91 -16.36 -18.15 -14.39
CA CYS A 91 -15.21 -17.36 -13.99
C CYS A 91 -15.37 -16.68 -12.63
N VAL A 92 -14.23 -16.17 -12.13
CA VAL A 92 -14.13 -15.33 -10.93
C VAL A 92 -13.71 -13.93 -11.31
N VAL A 93 -14.36 -12.91 -10.76
CA VAL A 93 -14.01 -11.51 -10.91
C VAL A 93 -13.73 -10.91 -9.54
N ALA A 94 -12.52 -10.40 -9.34
CA ALA A 94 -12.16 -9.59 -8.18
C ALA A 94 -12.51 -8.12 -8.45
N VAL A 95 -13.27 -7.49 -7.57
CA VAL A 95 -13.53 -6.04 -7.59
C VAL A 95 -13.08 -5.46 -6.26
N GLY A 96 -11.82 -5.00 -6.18
CA GLY A 96 -11.27 -4.58 -4.89
C GLY A 96 -9.79 -4.22 -4.88
N GLY A 97 -9.24 -4.10 -3.69
CA GLY A 97 -7.81 -3.92 -3.48
C GLY A 97 -7.01 -5.21 -3.66
N GLY A 98 -5.71 -5.18 -3.30
CA GLY A 98 -4.81 -6.34 -3.41
C GLY A 98 -5.29 -7.56 -2.62
N ILE A 99 -5.91 -7.37 -1.46
CA ILE A 99 -6.48 -8.46 -0.63
C ILE A 99 -7.54 -9.25 -1.41
N VAL A 100 -8.47 -8.54 -2.03
CA VAL A 100 -9.55 -9.15 -2.84
C VAL A 100 -8.96 -9.84 -4.08
N GLY A 101 -8.00 -9.19 -4.75
CA GLY A 101 -7.32 -9.74 -5.92
C GLY A 101 -6.58 -11.05 -5.62
N ASP A 102 -5.81 -11.07 -4.53
CA ASP A 102 -5.06 -12.25 -4.11
C ASP A 102 -5.97 -13.43 -3.73
N LEU A 103 -6.98 -13.16 -2.91
CA LEU A 103 -7.95 -14.16 -2.45
C LEU A 103 -8.76 -14.73 -3.62
N ALA A 104 -9.40 -13.88 -4.42
CA ALA A 104 -10.23 -14.30 -5.55
C ALA A 104 -9.41 -15.01 -6.64
N GLY A 105 -8.19 -14.51 -6.89
CA GLY A 105 -7.26 -15.15 -7.83
C GLY A 105 -6.85 -16.54 -7.38
N PHE A 106 -6.63 -16.76 -6.06
CA PHE A 106 -6.30 -18.08 -5.54
C PHE A 106 -7.52 -19.02 -5.54
N VAL A 107 -8.73 -18.51 -5.30
CA VAL A 107 -9.98 -19.27 -5.50
C VAL A 107 -10.08 -19.75 -6.95
N ALA A 108 -9.88 -18.84 -7.92
CA ALA A 108 -9.92 -19.17 -9.34
C ALA A 108 -8.85 -20.21 -9.74
N ALA A 109 -7.62 -20.07 -9.19
CA ALA A 109 -6.53 -21.01 -9.43
C ALA A 109 -6.83 -22.42 -8.92
N SER A 110 -7.58 -22.51 -7.82
CA SER A 110 -7.81 -23.77 -7.11
C SER A 110 -9.08 -24.50 -7.57
N TYR A 111 -10.17 -23.76 -7.86
CA TYR A 111 -11.43 -24.34 -8.25
C TYR A 111 -11.31 -25.11 -9.56
N MET A 112 -11.72 -26.38 -9.58
CA MET A 112 -11.62 -27.29 -10.73
C MET A 112 -10.24 -27.34 -11.41
N ARG A 113 -9.15 -26.99 -10.70
CA ARG A 113 -7.75 -26.85 -11.16
C ARG A 113 -7.51 -25.67 -12.08
N GLY A 114 -8.34 -24.64 -11.96
CA GLY A 114 -8.26 -23.38 -12.68
C GLY A 114 -9.53 -23.06 -13.46
N VAL A 115 -10.07 -21.87 -13.20
CA VAL A 115 -11.14 -21.23 -13.99
C VAL A 115 -10.70 -19.82 -14.36
N ASP A 116 -11.32 -19.22 -15.37
CA ASP A 116 -10.96 -17.86 -15.78
C ASP A 116 -11.04 -16.86 -14.61
N PHE A 117 -10.07 -15.98 -14.55
CA PHE A 117 -9.97 -14.93 -13.52
C PHE A 117 -9.81 -13.56 -14.17
N TYR A 118 -10.55 -12.57 -13.65
CA TYR A 118 -10.46 -11.18 -14.04
C TYR A 118 -10.24 -10.31 -12.81
N ASN A 119 -9.38 -9.29 -12.93
CA ASN A 119 -9.07 -8.41 -11.83
C ASN A 119 -9.48 -6.96 -12.16
N ILE A 120 -10.29 -6.36 -11.30
CA ILE A 120 -10.76 -4.97 -11.38
C ILE A 120 -10.28 -4.24 -10.12
N PRO A 121 -9.05 -3.71 -10.14
CA PRO A 121 -8.44 -3.10 -8.97
C PRO A 121 -9.08 -1.74 -8.65
N THR A 122 -9.46 -1.55 -7.38
CA THR A 122 -10.13 -0.32 -6.90
C THR A 122 -9.24 0.55 -6.01
N THR A 123 -7.99 0.18 -5.78
CA THR A 123 -7.01 0.98 -5.04
C THR A 123 -5.82 1.33 -5.92
N VAL A 124 -5.14 2.46 -5.63
CA VAL A 124 -3.92 2.83 -6.36
C VAL A 124 -2.87 1.72 -6.27
N LEU A 125 -2.67 1.16 -5.06
CA LEU A 125 -1.74 0.03 -4.85
C LEU A 125 -2.02 -1.14 -5.79
N ALA A 126 -3.29 -1.52 -5.93
CA ALA A 126 -3.66 -2.61 -6.81
C ALA A 126 -3.55 -2.21 -8.30
N GLN A 127 -3.85 -0.96 -8.66
CA GLN A 127 -3.75 -0.48 -10.03
C GLN A 127 -2.30 -0.37 -10.53
N VAL A 128 -1.35 -0.01 -9.65
CA VAL A 128 0.07 0.13 -10.04
C VAL A 128 0.87 -1.16 -9.86
N ASP A 129 0.44 -2.05 -8.95
CA ASP A 129 1.26 -3.20 -8.55
C ASP A 129 0.47 -4.52 -8.43
N SER A 130 -0.31 -4.77 -7.37
CA SER A 130 -0.74 -6.12 -6.99
C SER A 130 -1.64 -6.84 -8.00
N SER A 131 -2.35 -6.13 -8.89
CA SER A 131 -3.23 -6.74 -9.90
C SER A 131 -2.49 -7.45 -11.04
N ILE A 132 -1.17 -7.33 -11.15
CA ILE A 132 -0.35 -7.89 -12.22
C ILE A 132 0.73 -8.83 -11.70
N GLY A 133 1.09 -9.80 -12.54
CA GLY A 133 2.18 -10.74 -12.26
C GLY A 133 1.73 -12.01 -11.56
N GLY A 134 0.41 -12.21 -11.41
CA GLY A 134 -0.20 -13.49 -11.07
C GLY A 134 0.09 -14.02 -9.67
N LYS A 135 0.65 -13.25 -8.77
CA LYS A 135 0.78 -13.66 -7.36
C LYS A 135 -0.61 -13.67 -6.74
N THR A 136 -1.08 -14.82 -6.31
CA THR A 136 -2.35 -15.00 -5.60
C THR A 136 -2.11 -15.83 -4.35
N ALA A 137 -2.66 -15.43 -3.20
CA ALA A 137 -2.33 -16.09 -1.95
C ALA A 137 -3.34 -15.82 -0.83
N ILE A 138 -3.26 -16.67 0.18
CA ILE A 138 -3.86 -16.48 1.50
C ILE A 138 -2.80 -16.59 2.60
N ASN A 139 -3.16 -16.15 3.80
CA ASN A 139 -2.33 -16.25 4.98
C ASN A 139 -2.57 -17.58 5.71
N LEU A 140 -1.56 -18.11 6.35
CA LEU A 140 -1.67 -19.36 7.11
C LEU A 140 -0.71 -19.37 8.30
N GLY A 141 -1.21 -19.74 9.47
CA GLY A 141 -0.38 -19.93 10.66
C GLY A 141 0.35 -18.66 11.12
N GLY A 142 -0.22 -17.47 10.92
CA GLY A 142 0.40 -16.18 11.26
C GLY A 142 1.38 -15.65 10.21
N TYR A 143 1.60 -16.39 9.12
CA TYR A 143 2.46 -15.97 8.02
C TYR A 143 1.65 -15.44 6.85
N LYS A 144 2.04 -14.28 6.30
CA LYS A 144 1.41 -13.67 5.13
C LYS A 144 1.81 -14.39 3.84
N ASN A 145 0.85 -14.56 2.93
CA ASN A 145 1.05 -15.00 1.54
C ASN A 145 1.79 -16.34 1.37
N MET A 146 1.73 -17.22 2.37
CA MET A 146 2.47 -18.49 2.34
C MET A 146 1.81 -19.59 1.52
N VAL A 147 0.49 -19.49 1.32
CA VAL A 147 -0.27 -20.47 0.55
C VAL A 147 -0.90 -19.77 -0.65
N GLY A 148 -0.52 -20.17 -1.85
CA GLY A 148 -0.97 -19.49 -3.06
C GLY A 148 -0.47 -20.13 -4.35
N ALA A 149 -0.69 -19.44 -5.45
CA ALA A 149 -0.30 -19.86 -6.78
C ALA A 149 0.13 -18.66 -7.64
N PHE A 150 1.01 -18.91 -8.63
CA PHE A 150 1.16 -17.99 -9.76
C PHE A 150 0.03 -18.25 -10.76
N TYR A 151 -1.00 -17.42 -10.74
CA TYR A 151 -2.17 -17.55 -11.59
C TYR A 151 -2.49 -16.22 -12.28
N GLN A 152 -2.23 -16.15 -13.59
CA GLN A 152 -2.41 -14.93 -14.36
C GLN A 152 -3.89 -14.65 -14.62
N PRO A 153 -4.35 -13.40 -14.49
CA PRO A 153 -5.69 -13.04 -14.91
C PRO A 153 -5.84 -13.12 -16.43
N LYS A 154 -7.05 -13.36 -16.92
CA LYS A 154 -7.36 -13.26 -18.36
C LYS A 154 -7.37 -11.83 -18.84
N LYS A 155 -7.69 -10.90 -17.95
CA LYS A 155 -7.65 -9.46 -18.19
C LYS A 155 -7.65 -8.70 -16.87
N VAL A 156 -7.04 -7.51 -16.87
CA VAL A 156 -7.13 -6.52 -15.79
C VAL A 156 -7.85 -5.29 -16.33
N LEU A 157 -8.90 -4.80 -15.63
CA LEU A 157 -9.58 -3.57 -15.97
C LEU A 157 -9.26 -2.49 -14.93
N ILE A 158 -8.59 -1.44 -15.37
CA ILE A 158 -8.20 -0.31 -14.54
C ILE A 158 -9.08 0.89 -14.90
N ASP A 159 -10.05 1.15 -14.04
CA ASP A 159 -10.90 2.35 -14.10
C ASP A 159 -10.41 3.36 -13.07
N LEU A 160 -9.94 4.53 -13.54
CA LEU A 160 -9.46 5.56 -12.63
C LEU A 160 -10.60 6.25 -11.87
N ASP A 161 -11.84 6.16 -12.38
CA ASP A 161 -12.96 6.83 -11.73
C ASP A 161 -13.34 6.19 -10.39
N VAL A 162 -13.01 4.90 -10.17
CA VAL A 162 -13.21 4.23 -8.88
C VAL A 162 -12.29 4.76 -7.77
N LEU A 163 -11.20 5.46 -8.12
CA LEU A 163 -10.28 6.05 -7.15
C LEU A 163 -10.82 7.30 -6.46
N ARG A 164 -11.90 7.91 -6.98
CA ARG A 164 -12.51 9.12 -6.41
C ARG A 164 -13.06 8.93 -4.99
N THR A 165 -13.42 7.69 -4.65
CA THR A 165 -13.93 7.35 -3.32
C THR A 165 -12.85 6.87 -2.36
N LEU A 166 -11.60 6.76 -2.84
CA LEU A 166 -10.49 6.23 -2.06
C LEU A 166 -9.97 7.28 -1.07
N PRO A 167 -9.85 6.95 0.23
CA PRO A 167 -9.26 7.85 1.20
C PRO A 167 -7.83 8.24 0.81
N ARG A 168 -7.44 9.49 1.09
CA ARG A 168 -6.11 10.03 0.72
C ARG A 168 -4.96 9.17 1.20
N ARG A 169 -5.01 8.65 2.44
CA ARG A 169 -3.99 7.76 2.98
C ARG A 169 -3.84 6.48 2.14
N GLN A 170 -4.93 5.94 1.59
CA GLN A 170 -4.88 4.80 0.68
C GLN A 170 -4.29 5.16 -0.70
N ILE A 171 -4.53 6.39 -1.16
CA ILE A 171 -3.86 6.90 -2.38
C ILE A 171 -2.36 6.99 -2.13
N ALA A 172 -1.93 7.63 -1.03
CA ALA A 172 -0.52 7.72 -0.62
C ALA A 172 0.14 6.33 -0.52
N ASN A 173 -0.54 5.39 0.14
CA ASN A 173 -0.11 4.00 0.27
C ASN A 173 0.21 3.36 -1.09
N GLY A 174 -0.65 3.56 -2.09
CA GLY A 174 -0.40 3.05 -3.44
C GLY A 174 0.69 3.82 -4.20
N LEU A 175 0.76 5.14 -4.03
CA LEU A 175 1.79 5.97 -4.68
C LEU A 175 3.20 5.65 -4.17
N ALA A 176 3.38 5.11 -2.96
CA ALA A 176 4.67 4.61 -2.49
C ALA A 176 5.25 3.55 -3.44
N GLU A 177 4.42 2.64 -3.95
CA GLU A 177 4.84 1.64 -4.93
C GLU A 177 5.20 2.26 -6.29
N ALA A 178 4.47 3.29 -6.72
CA ALA A 178 4.83 4.02 -7.93
C ALA A 178 6.16 4.77 -7.78
N VAL A 179 6.44 5.36 -6.61
CA VAL A 179 7.73 5.98 -6.27
C VAL A 179 8.85 4.93 -6.27
N LYS A 180 8.61 3.75 -5.71
CA LYS A 180 9.55 2.61 -5.76
C LYS A 180 9.95 2.26 -7.20
N MET A 181 8.98 2.13 -8.09
CA MET A 181 9.23 1.83 -9.51
C MET A 181 9.94 2.98 -10.23
N ALA A 182 9.63 4.22 -9.86
CA ALA A 182 10.29 5.40 -10.39
C ALA A 182 11.76 5.44 -10.01
N LEU A 183 12.09 5.19 -8.76
CA LEU A 183 13.46 5.14 -8.25
C LEU A 183 14.29 4.10 -8.97
N THR A 184 13.81 2.86 -9.05
CA THR A 184 14.58 1.76 -9.62
C THR A 184 14.67 1.77 -11.15
N SER A 185 13.70 2.39 -11.87
CA SER A 185 13.54 2.09 -13.30
C SER A 185 13.03 3.23 -14.17
N ASP A 186 12.55 4.36 -13.60
CA ASP A 186 11.91 5.40 -14.41
C ASP A 186 12.12 6.82 -13.87
N THR A 187 13.22 7.44 -14.33
CA THR A 187 13.61 8.82 -13.95
C THR A 187 12.56 9.88 -14.31
N GLN A 188 11.79 9.68 -15.39
CA GLN A 188 10.75 10.63 -15.79
C GLN A 188 9.55 10.56 -14.85
N LEU A 189 9.18 9.36 -14.40
CA LEU A 189 8.14 9.17 -13.40
C LEU A 189 8.56 9.82 -12.07
N PHE A 190 9.82 9.64 -11.65
CA PHE A 190 10.34 10.30 -10.45
C PHE A 190 10.29 11.83 -10.58
N GLY A 191 10.74 12.38 -11.73
CA GLY A 191 10.67 13.81 -12.00
C GLY A 191 9.24 14.39 -11.98
N LEU A 192 8.22 13.58 -12.24
CA LEU A 192 6.83 14.00 -12.10
C LEU A 192 6.45 14.17 -10.63
N PHE A 193 6.85 13.24 -9.77
CA PHE A 193 6.65 13.36 -8.31
C PHE A 193 7.40 14.55 -7.71
N GLU A 194 8.64 14.81 -8.14
CA GLU A 194 9.40 15.98 -7.68
C GLU A 194 8.72 17.31 -8.06
N LYS A 195 8.22 17.40 -9.31
CA LYS A 195 7.48 18.59 -9.75
C LYS A 195 6.23 18.82 -8.92
N ALA A 196 5.46 17.77 -8.66
CA ALA A 196 4.28 17.86 -7.81
C ALA A 196 4.64 18.24 -6.36
N ALA A 197 5.70 17.66 -5.79
CA ALA A 197 6.19 18.01 -4.47
C ALA A 197 6.58 19.48 -4.36
N ALA A 198 7.21 20.02 -5.40
CA ALA A 198 7.60 21.44 -5.46
C ALA A 198 6.39 22.39 -5.42
N THR A 199 5.22 22.02 -5.96
CA THR A 199 4.00 22.85 -5.86
C THR A 199 3.51 23.03 -4.43
N GLY A 200 3.73 22.05 -3.56
CA GLY A 200 3.49 22.13 -2.12
C GLY A 200 4.64 22.73 -1.32
N GLY A 201 5.73 23.19 -1.99
CA GLY A 201 6.91 23.74 -1.34
C GLY A 201 7.84 22.69 -0.71
N PHE A 202 7.72 21.41 -1.11
CA PHE A 202 8.62 20.34 -0.69
C PHE A 202 9.78 20.22 -1.69
N THR A 203 10.95 20.77 -1.35
CA THR A 203 12.12 20.76 -2.24
C THR A 203 13.34 20.20 -1.52
N ALA A 204 14.28 19.63 -2.29
CA ALA A 204 15.57 19.21 -1.77
C ALA A 204 16.35 20.42 -1.24
N GLY A 205 16.94 20.33 -0.07
CA GLY A 205 17.69 21.42 0.58
C GLY A 205 16.85 22.40 1.41
N ALA A 206 15.53 22.31 1.41
CA ALA A 206 14.70 23.01 2.40
C ALA A 206 14.79 22.27 3.75
N GLY A 207 15.85 22.58 4.50
CA GLY A 207 16.08 22.32 5.91
C GLY A 207 15.79 20.90 6.44
N MET A 208 16.84 20.17 6.78
CA MET A 208 16.81 19.29 7.95
C MET A 208 16.84 20.17 9.23
N GLY A 209 15.98 21.20 9.30
CA GLY A 209 15.77 22.01 10.48
C GLY A 209 14.88 21.24 11.42
N THR A 210 15.44 20.78 12.52
CA THR A 210 14.71 20.46 13.74
C THR A 210 13.73 21.60 14.02
N GLU A 211 12.43 21.27 14.17
CA GLU A 211 11.42 22.19 14.69
C GLU A 211 11.71 22.52 16.17
N ALA A 212 12.75 23.33 16.42
CA ALA A 212 13.07 23.86 17.74
C ALA A 212 14.07 25.01 17.60
N GLU A 213 13.68 26.11 16.91
CA GLU A 213 14.35 27.41 17.07
C GLU A 213 13.49 28.48 16.37
N ALA A 214 12.43 28.92 17.05
CA ALA A 214 11.78 30.20 16.78
C ALA A 214 11.08 30.68 18.07
N ALA A 215 11.81 30.91 19.09
CA ALA A 215 11.41 31.72 20.26
C ALA A 215 12.64 32.35 20.88
N ASP A 216 13.14 33.41 20.28
CA ASP A 216 13.66 34.55 21.02
C ASP A 216 13.89 35.75 20.06
N ALA A 217 13.02 36.69 20.12
CA ALA A 217 13.29 38.09 19.79
C ALA A 217 12.41 38.95 20.69
N THR A 218 12.99 39.27 21.83
CA THR A 218 12.53 40.35 22.71
C THR A 218 12.37 41.65 21.97
N ASP A 219 11.24 42.35 22.16
CA ASP A 219 11.40 43.78 22.53
C ASP A 219 10.24 44.27 23.42
N ALA A 220 10.65 45.14 24.31
CA ALA A 220 9.92 45.73 25.39
C ALA A 220 9.07 46.91 24.96
N GLY A 221 7.92 47.10 25.59
CA GLY A 221 7.14 48.34 25.41
C GLY A 221 5.88 48.39 26.26
N THR A 222 6.07 48.74 27.50
CA THR A 222 5.21 49.53 28.47
C THR A 222 3.80 49.90 28.09
N GLY A 223 2.86 49.71 29.04
CA GLY A 223 1.80 50.71 29.29
C GLY A 223 0.45 50.17 29.74
N ALA A 224 0.28 50.05 31.03
CA ALA A 224 -0.84 50.48 31.91
C ALA A 224 -2.31 50.32 31.46
N GLY A 225 -3.12 49.64 32.26
CA GLY A 225 -4.19 50.32 33.00
C GLY A 225 -5.58 49.67 32.95
N ALA A 226 -5.96 49.12 34.10
CA ALA A 226 -7.29 49.22 34.76
C ALA A 226 -8.55 48.56 34.19
N ASP A 227 -8.98 47.57 34.83
CA ASP A 227 -10.10 47.47 35.81
C ASP A 227 -11.50 47.11 35.29
N ALA A 228 -12.03 46.09 35.90
CA ALA A 228 -13.31 45.88 36.57
C ALA A 228 -14.47 45.18 35.87
N THR A 229 -14.77 44.01 36.43
CA THR A 229 -16.09 43.48 36.85
C THR A 229 -17.19 43.15 35.86
N GLY A 230 -17.66 41.90 36.01
CA GLY A 230 -19.03 41.55 35.63
C GLY A 230 -19.22 40.06 35.29
N ALA A 231 -19.67 39.31 36.30
CA ALA A 231 -20.08 37.92 36.16
C ALA A 231 -21.37 37.76 35.36
N ALA A 232 -21.47 36.67 34.58
CA ALA A 232 -22.66 35.81 34.58
C ALA A 232 -22.41 34.54 33.73
N ASN A 233 -22.76 33.43 34.32
CA ASN A 233 -22.86 32.05 33.81
C ASN A 233 -23.73 31.95 32.56
N THR A 234 -23.27 31.17 31.58
CA THR A 234 -24.11 30.14 30.92
C THR A 234 -23.18 29.05 30.34
N LEU A 235 -23.48 27.81 30.75
CA LEU A 235 -22.94 26.57 30.23
C LEU A 235 -23.46 26.37 28.80
N ASP A 236 -22.57 26.30 27.82
CA ASP A 236 -22.82 25.49 26.64
C ASP A 236 -21.45 24.99 26.11
N GLY A 237 -21.32 23.67 26.13
CA GLY A 237 -20.08 23.00 25.79
C GLY A 237 -19.97 22.75 24.29
N THR A 238 -19.17 23.54 23.64
CA THR A 238 -18.50 23.12 22.39
C THR A 238 -17.01 23.29 22.62
N ALA A 239 -16.32 22.16 22.73
CA ALA A 239 -14.87 22.14 22.72
C ALA A 239 -14.40 22.65 21.37
N ASP A 240 -13.94 23.89 21.31
CA ASP A 240 -13.09 24.41 20.25
C ASP A 240 -11.78 23.65 20.31
N ASP A 241 -11.63 22.68 19.38
CA ASP A 241 -10.37 22.07 19.06
C ASP A 241 -9.48 23.18 18.47
N ALA A 242 -8.53 23.65 19.28
CA ALA A 242 -7.55 24.64 18.88
C ALA A 242 -6.67 24.00 17.80
N THR A 243 -7.05 24.12 16.53
CA THR A 243 -6.32 23.64 15.38
C THR A 243 -4.93 24.27 15.39
N ASN A 244 -3.91 23.42 15.56
CA ASN A 244 -2.53 23.82 15.41
C ASN A 244 -2.31 24.43 14.01
N PRO A 245 -1.93 25.71 13.87
CA PRO A 245 -1.80 26.39 12.57
C PRO A 245 -0.77 25.70 11.66
N ASP A 246 0.21 24.99 12.20
CA ASP A 246 1.20 24.23 11.41
C ASP A 246 0.60 22.98 10.79
N ALA A 247 -0.32 22.30 11.47
CA ALA A 247 -1.03 21.14 10.91
C ALA A 247 -1.96 21.55 9.78
N SER A 248 -2.66 22.69 9.89
CA SER A 248 -3.52 23.21 8.83
C SER A 248 -2.73 23.64 7.59
N ASN A 249 -1.55 24.23 7.77
CA ASN A 249 -0.64 24.60 6.69
C ASN A 249 -0.07 23.36 5.98
N ALA A 250 0.33 22.33 6.72
CA ALA A 250 0.82 21.07 6.16
C ALA A 250 -0.26 20.36 5.33
N ALA A 251 -1.50 20.31 5.81
CA ALA A 251 -2.63 19.74 5.06
C ALA A 251 -2.86 20.47 3.74
N SER A 252 -2.88 21.79 3.75
CA SER A 252 -3.04 22.63 2.53
C SER A 252 -1.91 22.42 1.52
N ARG A 253 -0.67 22.26 1.97
CA ARG A 253 0.49 21.97 1.12
C ARG A 253 0.36 20.60 0.43
N THR A 254 -0.03 19.59 1.17
CA THR A 254 -0.28 18.24 0.64
C THR A 254 -1.46 18.25 -0.34
N ASP A 255 -2.52 19.04 -0.10
CA ASP A 255 -3.64 19.20 -1.03
C ASP A 255 -3.18 19.76 -2.38
N ALA A 256 -2.29 20.74 -2.39
CA ALA A 256 -1.72 21.28 -3.62
C ALA A 256 -0.92 20.22 -4.42
N VAL A 257 -0.20 19.34 -3.72
CA VAL A 257 0.53 18.23 -4.35
C VAL A 257 -0.43 17.24 -5.02
N TYR A 258 -1.50 16.84 -4.33
CA TYR A 258 -2.49 15.92 -4.91
C TYR A 258 -3.25 16.55 -6.09
N ALA A 259 -3.60 17.83 -6.02
CA ALA A 259 -4.18 18.55 -7.14
C ALA A 259 -3.26 18.60 -8.35
N ALA A 260 -1.94 18.71 -8.13
CA ALA A 260 -0.94 18.65 -9.21
C ALA A 260 -0.75 17.24 -9.78
N LEU A 261 -0.95 16.20 -8.98
CA LEU A 261 -0.82 14.79 -9.41
C LEU A 261 -2.07 14.27 -10.14
N GLU A 262 -3.25 14.77 -9.82
CA GLU A 262 -4.52 14.26 -10.37
C GLU A 262 -4.54 14.20 -11.91
N PRO A 263 -4.13 15.24 -12.67
CA PRO A 263 -4.08 15.19 -14.13
C PRO A 263 -3.09 14.16 -14.68
N HIS A 264 -2.14 13.71 -13.86
CA HIS A 264 -1.07 12.78 -14.22
C HIS A 264 -1.31 11.36 -13.72
N LEU A 265 -2.43 11.09 -13.03
CA LEU A 265 -2.67 9.81 -12.38
C LEU A 265 -2.69 8.65 -13.38
N GLU A 266 -3.28 8.84 -14.57
CA GLU A 266 -3.24 7.84 -15.65
C GLU A 266 -1.80 7.57 -16.09
N THR A 267 -0.98 8.61 -16.28
CA THR A 267 0.43 8.48 -16.64
C THR A 267 1.24 7.77 -15.55
N ILE A 268 0.98 8.07 -14.28
CA ILE A 268 1.64 7.41 -13.14
C ILE A 268 1.32 5.91 -13.14
N ILE A 269 0.07 5.55 -13.28
CA ILE A 269 -0.38 4.16 -13.33
C ILE A 269 0.23 3.46 -14.54
N GLU A 270 0.11 4.04 -15.74
CA GLU A 270 0.67 3.48 -16.97
C GLU A 270 2.18 3.21 -16.84
N ARG A 271 2.96 4.20 -16.40
CA ARG A 271 4.42 4.06 -16.30
C ARG A 271 4.82 3.02 -15.27
N SER A 272 4.16 3.00 -14.11
CA SER A 272 4.37 1.97 -13.09
C SER A 272 4.08 0.58 -13.65
N LEU A 273 2.98 0.42 -14.36
CA LEU A 273 2.60 -0.84 -15.01
C LEU A 273 3.60 -1.26 -16.09
N ARG A 274 4.18 -0.34 -16.85
CA ARG A 274 5.22 -0.63 -17.85
C ARG A 274 6.48 -1.18 -17.20
N VAL A 275 6.91 -0.59 -16.08
CA VAL A 275 8.05 -1.10 -15.30
C VAL A 275 7.76 -2.51 -14.81
N LYS A 276 6.61 -2.71 -14.15
CA LYS A 276 6.26 -4.02 -13.60
C LYS A 276 6.07 -5.07 -14.69
N LYS A 277 5.38 -4.72 -15.79
CA LYS A 277 5.22 -5.58 -16.95
C LYS A 277 6.57 -6.07 -17.48
N HIS A 278 7.50 -5.14 -17.71
CA HIS A 278 8.85 -5.48 -18.21
C HIS A 278 9.55 -6.51 -17.32
N VAL A 279 9.46 -6.33 -16.00
CA VAL A 279 10.06 -7.24 -15.02
C VAL A 279 9.37 -8.60 -15.00
N VAL A 280 8.04 -8.63 -15.02
CA VAL A 280 7.24 -9.86 -14.98
C VAL A 280 7.43 -10.69 -16.25
N GLU A 281 7.53 -10.05 -17.41
CA GLU A 281 7.77 -10.75 -18.69
C GLU A 281 9.14 -11.44 -18.75
N GLN A 282 10.13 -10.92 -18.03
CA GLN A 282 11.46 -11.52 -17.95
C GLN A 282 11.60 -12.54 -16.83
N ASP A 283 10.84 -12.38 -15.76
CA ASP A 283 10.94 -13.23 -14.58
C ASP A 283 9.56 -13.37 -13.90
N GLU A 284 8.72 -14.24 -14.45
CA GLU A 284 7.36 -14.45 -13.96
C GLU A 284 7.32 -14.99 -12.53
N CYS A 285 8.24 -15.89 -12.19
CA CYS A 285 8.25 -16.66 -10.92
C CYS A 285 9.23 -16.11 -9.86
N GLU A 286 9.81 -14.91 -10.06
CA GLU A 286 10.70 -14.25 -9.08
C GLU A 286 12.00 -15.03 -8.79
N ALA A 287 12.55 -15.65 -9.82
CA ALA A 287 13.83 -16.38 -9.70
C ALA A 287 15.04 -15.43 -9.64
N GLY A 288 14.97 -14.25 -10.26
CA GLY A 288 16.10 -13.32 -10.41
C GLY A 288 15.70 -11.86 -10.49
N LEU A 289 15.43 -11.35 -11.70
CA LEU A 289 15.18 -9.94 -11.97
C LEU A 289 13.99 -9.36 -11.16
N ARG A 290 12.93 -10.13 -10.99
CA ARG A 290 11.72 -9.67 -10.29
C ARG A 290 11.97 -9.26 -8.84
N LYS A 291 13.11 -9.65 -8.26
CA LYS A 291 13.55 -9.19 -6.94
C LYS A 291 13.70 -7.67 -6.85
N ILE A 292 13.91 -6.96 -7.96
CA ILE A 292 13.99 -5.48 -7.95
C ILE A 292 12.70 -4.83 -7.43
N LEU A 293 11.55 -5.49 -7.61
CA LEU A 293 10.27 -5.03 -7.09
C LEU A 293 10.20 -5.07 -5.55
N ASN A 294 11.19 -5.73 -4.90
CA ASN A 294 11.31 -5.76 -3.44
C ASN A 294 12.21 -4.63 -2.89
N PHE A 295 12.55 -3.60 -3.70
CA PHE A 295 13.21 -2.41 -3.20
C PHE A 295 12.41 -1.77 -2.07
N GLY A 296 13.04 -1.47 -0.96
CA GLY A 296 12.36 -0.98 0.25
C GLY A 296 11.66 -2.06 1.09
N HIS A 297 11.30 -3.21 0.51
CA HIS A 297 10.46 -4.21 1.19
C HIS A 297 11.19 -4.95 2.32
N THR A 298 12.49 -5.18 2.22
CA THR A 298 13.20 -5.94 3.26
C THR A 298 13.13 -5.25 4.62
N ILE A 299 13.39 -3.95 4.67
CA ILE A 299 13.26 -3.15 5.87
C ILE A 299 11.78 -2.85 6.14
N GLY A 300 11.01 -2.53 5.09
CA GLY A 300 9.58 -2.24 5.17
C GLY A 300 8.78 -3.38 5.82
N HIS A 301 8.99 -4.64 5.43
CA HIS A 301 8.34 -5.81 6.05
C HIS A 301 8.77 -6.00 7.52
N GLY A 302 10.03 -5.68 7.86
CA GLY A 302 10.48 -5.67 9.26
C GLY A 302 9.67 -4.68 10.10
N VAL A 303 9.48 -3.45 9.60
CA VAL A 303 8.66 -2.41 10.24
C VAL A 303 7.19 -2.84 10.24
N GLU A 304 6.66 -3.35 9.14
CA GLU A 304 5.27 -3.81 9.04
C GLU A 304 4.96 -4.93 10.04
N SER A 305 5.87 -5.89 10.22
CA SER A 305 5.72 -6.96 11.19
C SER A 305 5.73 -6.44 12.63
N TYR A 306 6.59 -5.45 12.91
CA TYR A 306 6.62 -4.77 14.20
C TYR A 306 5.31 -4.01 14.49
N GLU A 307 4.81 -3.23 13.54
CA GLU A 307 3.54 -2.51 13.63
C GLU A 307 2.35 -3.47 13.85
N GLN A 308 2.33 -4.61 13.17
CA GLN A 308 1.29 -5.62 13.35
C GLN A 308 1.31 -6.28 14.73
N ALA A 309 2.50 -6.50 15.31
CA ALA A 309 2.60 -7.00 16.68
C ALA A 309 2.05 -5.99 17.69
N LEU A 310 2.28 -4.68 17.46
CA LEU A 310 1.80 -3.63 18.35
C LEU A 310 0.29 -3.37 18.25
N TYR A 311 -0.25 -3.34 17.02
CA TYR A 311 -1.64 -2.92 16.77
C TYR A 311 -2.58 -4.10 16.50
N GLY A 312 -2.05 -5.29 16.16
CA GLY A 312 -2.85 -6.50 15.93
C GLY A 312 -3.54 -7.01 17.20
N GLU A 313 -2.91 -6.85 18.36
CA GLU A 313 -3.49 -7.20 19.65
C GLU A 313 -4.62 -6.28 20.10
N GLN A 314 -4.61 -5.01 19.68
CA GLN A 314 -5.65 -4.02 20.03
C GLN A 314 -6.96 -4.25 19.27
N ASN A 315 -6.92 -4.89 18.09
CA ASN A 315 -8.10 -5.20 17.27
C ASN A 315 -8.64 -6.62 17.48
N ALA A 316 -7.95 -7.48 18.22
CA ALA A 316 -8.40 -8.82 18.59
C ALA A 316 -9.27 -8.77 19.85
N GLY A 317 -10.49 -8.22 19.72
CA GLY A 317 -11.52 -8.33 20.74
C GLY A 317 -11.79 -9.81 21.02
N THR A 318 -11.35 -10.28 22.19
CA THR A 318 -11.88 -11.43 23.00
C THR A 318 -12.19 -12.75 22.28
N SER A 319 -11.30 -13.29 21.44
CA SER A 319 -11.22 -14.76 21.24
C SER A 319 -9.96 -15.16 20.50
N ALA A 320 -8.79 -15.09 21.12
CA ALA A 320 -7.57 -15.71 20.60
C ALA A 320 -7.13 -16.81 21.55
N SER A 321 -7.18 -18.07 21.09
CA SER A 321 -6.55 -19.20 21.75
C SER A 321 -5.04 -18.96 21.81
N ALA A 322 -4.46 -19.15 22.98
CA ALA A 322 -3.06 -18.92 23.33
C ALA A 322 -2.07 -19.86 22.59
N SER A 323 -1.85 -19.68 21.29
CA SER A 323 -0.84 -20.44 20.54
C SER A 323 0.26 -19.59 19.88
N ASN A 324 0.25 -18.25 20.01
CA ASN A 324 1.26 -17.35 19.43
C ASN A 324 2.15 -16.66 20.49
N ALA A 325 2.48 -17.35 21.58
CA ALA A 325 3.35 -16.81 22.64
C ALA A 325 4.84 -16.64 22.27
N ALA A 326 5.23 -16.71 20.99
CA ALA A 326 6.63 -16.59 20.58
C ALA A 326 7.06 -15.12 20.29
N PHE A 327 6.14 -14.17 20.23
CA PHE A 327 6.40 -12.74 20.05
C PHE A 327 5.52 -11.90 20.97
N ALA A 328 5.67 -12.09 22.30
CA ALA A 328 5.22 -11.05 23.22
C ALA A 328 6.23 -9.90 23.15
N ALA A 329 5.96 -8.91 22.30
CA ALA A 329 6.63 -7.61 22.41
C ALA A 329 6.31 -7.04 23.78
N PRO A 330 7.28 -6.37 24.46
CA PRO A 330 6.99 -5.64 25.69
C PRO A 330 5.85 -4.66 25.39
N ALA A 331 4.90 -4.54 26.31
CA ALA A 331 3.74 -3.66 26.19
C ALA A 331 4.22 -2.20 26.00
N PHE A 332 4.35 -1.82 24.74
CA PHE A 332 4.65 -0.45 24.33
C PHE A 332 3.31 0.23 24.09
N THR A 333 2.94 1.16 24.95
CA THR A 333 1.81 2.05 24.69
C THR A 333 2.20 2.99 23.56
N ALA A 334 1.49 2.95 22.42
CA ALA A 334 1.68 3.91 21.34
C ALA A 334 1.50 5.34 21.89
N THR A 335 2.57 6.11 21.88
CA THR A 335 2.61 7.48 22.43
C THR A 335 2.24 8.54 21.38
N ASP A 336 1.99 8.14 20.13
CA ASP A 336 1.77 9.06 18.99
C ASP A 336 0.30 9.35 18.67
N GLY A 337 -0.64 8.89 19.51
CA GLY A 337 -2.08 9.15 19.35
C GLY A 337 -2.75 8.53 18.12
N ARG A 338 -2.08 7.65 17.38
CA ARG A 338 -2.64 6.98 16.21
C ARG A 338 -3.35 5.70 16.63
N GLU A 339 -4.62 5.56 16.22
CA GLU A 339 -5.43 4.37 16.50
C GLU A 339 -5.11 3.17 15.57
N GLN A 340 -4.31 3.36 14.52
CA GLN A 340 -4.02 2.33 13.51
C GLN A 340 -2.54 2.29 13.17
N GLY A 341 -2.01 1.07 12.94
CA GLY A 341 -0.66 0.84 12.44
C GLY A 341 -0.42 1.41 11.04
N LEU A 342 0.82 1.27 10.57
CA LEU A 342 1.22 1.71 9.23
C LEU A 342 0.63 0.77 8.15
N TYR A 343 0.27 1.35 7.01
CA TYR A 343 -0.05 0.60 5.81
C TYR A 343 1.22 0.10 5.11
N HIS A 344 1.07 -0.91 4.26
CA HIS A 344 2.18 -1.53 3.53
C HIS A 344 3.06 -0.52 2.80
N GLY A 345 2.49 0.37 1.97
CA GLY A 345 3.28 1.38 1.25
C GLY A 345 3.93 2.42 2.15
N GLU A 346 3.36 2.70 3.33
CA GLU A 346 4.00 3.54 4.35
C GLU A 346 5.26 2.86 4.91
N CYS A 347 5.20 1.54 5.14
CA CYS A 347 6.35 0.74 5.56
C CYS A 347 7.40 0.64 4.45
N VAL A 348 6.99 0.46 3.19
CA VAL A 348 7.89 0.44 2.03
C VAL A 348 8.56 1.80 1.85
N ALA A 349 7.85 2.91 2.04
CA ALA A 349 8.42 4.26 1.99
C ALA A 349 9.56 4.44 3.01
N LEU A 350 9.35 4.02 4.26
CA LEU A 350 10.40 3.98 5.27
C LEU A 350 11.57 3.10 4.83
N GLY A 351 11.27 1.91 4.31
CA GLY A 351 12.30 0.95 3.91
C GLY A 351 13.14 1.36 2.71
N MET A 352 12.65 2.24 1.83
CA MET A 352 13.42 2.78 0.70
C MET A 352 14.53 3.74 1.16
N ILE A 353 14.29 4.54 2.18
CA ILE A 353 15.20 5.63 2.61
C ILE A 353 16.62 5.13 2.94
N PRO A 354 16.81 4.09 3.77
CA PRO A 354 18.15 3.61 4.10
C PRO A 354 18.88 2.96 2.91
N LEU A 355 18.14 2.44 1.93
CA LEU A 355 18.69 1.73 0.78
C LEU A 355 19.06 2.64 -0.40
N CYS A 356 18.75 3.94 -0.30
CA CYS A 356 19.16 4.96 -1.27
C CYS A 356 20.54 5.54 -0.93
N ALA A 357 21.35 5.84 -1.94
CA ALA A 357 22.53 6.69 -1.79
C ALA A 357 22.13 8.09 -1.26
N ALA A 358 23.04 8.78 -0.57
CA ALA A 358 22.73 10.07 0.05
C ALA A 358 22.12 11.10 -0.91
N PRO A 359 22.62 11.31 -2.16
CA PRO A 359 22.01 12.26 -3.09
C PRO A 359 20.59 11.86 -3.53
N VAL A 360 20.31 10.55 -3.65
CA VAL A 360 18.97 10.04 -3.97
C VAL A 360 18.02 10.27 -2.81
N ARG A 361 18.47 9.98 -1.59
CA ARG A 361 17.70 10.17 -0.36
C ARG A 361 17.31 11.64 -0.13
N GLU A 362 18.20 12.58 -0.42
CA GLU A 362 17.92 14.03 -0.34
C GLU A 362 16.79 14.46 -1.26
N ARG A 363 16.60 13.78 -2.39
CA ARG A 363 15.51 14.01 -3.36
C ARG A 363 14.25 13.23 -2.99
N LEU A 364 14.40 12.01 -2.46
CA LEU A 364 13.29 11.12 -2.09
C LEU A 364 12.48 11.65 -0.92
N ILE A 365 13.14 12.07 0.18
CA ILE A 365 12.47 12.50 1.41
C ILE A 365 11.43 13.61 1.17
N PRO A 366 11.71 14.69 0.42
CA PRO A 366 10.71 15.70 0.08
C PRO A 366 9.50 15.13 -0.68
N VAL A 367 9.73 14.20 -1.59
CA VAL A 367 8.64 13.53 -2.34
C VAL A 367 7.76 12.71 -1.40
N LEU A 368 8.34 11.90 -0.52
CA LEU A 368 7.57 11.09 0.43
C LEU A 368 6.72 11.99 1.36
N ARG A 369 7.32 13.05 1.91
CA ARG A 369 6.60 14.02 2.76
C ARG A 369 5.46 14.72 2.00
N ALA A 370 5.69 15.09 0.76
CA ALA A 370 4.69 15.73 -0.11
C ALA A 370 3.48 14.82 -0.34
N LEU A 371 3.70 13.51 -0.41
CA LEU A 371 2.65 12.50 -0.52
C LEU A 371 1.98 12.15 0.81
N GLY A 372 2.45 12.72 1.93
CA GLY A 372 1.97 12.38 3.27
C GLY A 372 2.45 11.02 3.77
N LEU A 373 3.52 10.49 3.18
CA LEU A 373 4.16 9.25 3.60
C LEU A 373 5.17 9.51 4.72
N PRO A 374 5.31 8.59 5.69
CA PRO A 374 6.27 8.75 6.77
C PRO A 374 7.71 8.67 6.26
N THR A 375 8.58 9.49 6.84
CA THR A 375 10.03 9.45 6.58
C THR A 375 10.82 9.04 7.82
N THR A 376 10.16 9.07 8.98
CA THR A 376 10.66 8.56 10.26
C THR A 376 9.52 7.89 11.02
N ARG A 377 9.86 7.03 11.99
CA ARG A 377 8.90 6.34 12.85
C ARG A 377 9.57 5.94 14.17
N ALA A 378 8.83 6.00 15.26
CA ALA A 378 9.25 5.43 16.53
C ALA A 378 9.08 3.90 16.49
N PHE A 379 10.16 3.15 16.72
CA PHE A 379 10.15 1.69 16.83
C PHE A 379 11.36 1.17 17.60
N ASP A 380 11.26 -0.08 18.09
CA ASP A 380 12.41 -0.80 18.64
C ASP A 380 13.25 -1.40 17.48
N ALA A 381 14.43 -0.84 17.26
CA ALA A 381 15.34 -1.27 16.20
C ALA A 381 15.76 -2.74 16.35
N SER A 382 15.87 -3.28 17.57
CA SER A 382 16.19 -4.69 17.82
C SER A 382 15.03 -5.60 17.38
N ALA A 383 13.79 -5.21 17.69
CA ALA A 383 12.59 -5.95 17.27
C ALA A 383 12.43 -5.96 15.75
N VAL A 384 12.62 -4.80 15.10
CA VAL A 384 12.58 -4.72 13.62
C VAL A 384 13.70 -5.56 13.00
N THR A 385 14.92 -5.52 13.53
CA THR A 385 16.04 -6.37 13.04
C THR A 385 15.72 -7.86 13.20
N GLN A 386 15.08 -8.26 14.29
CA GLN A 386 14.63 -9.63 14.49
C GLN A 386 13.54 -10.03 13.47
N ALA A 387 12.58 -9.15 13.19
CA ALA A 387 11.56 -9.39 12.19
C ALA A 387 12.17 -9.61 10.79
N ILE A 388 13.17 -8.79 10.41
CA ILE A 388 13.93 -8.96 9.15
C ILE A 388 14.59 -10.35 9.09
N LYS A 389 15.18 -10.83 10.20
CA LYS A 389 15.79 -12.18 10.26
C LYS A 389 14.77 -13.31 10.03
N HIS A 390 13.56 -13.14 10.55
CA HIS A 390 12.51 -14.15 10.45
C HIS A 390 11.90 -14.23 9.05
N ASP A 391 11.71 -13.09 8.37
CA ASP A 391 11.17 -13.04 7.00
C ASP A 391 12.08 -13.77 5.99
N LYS A 392 13.38 -13.89 6.26
CA LYS A 392 14.40 -14.40 5.34
C LYS A 392 15.01 -15.75 5.75
N LYS A 393 14.45 -16.49 6.70
CA LYS A 393 15.00 -17.75 7.25
C LYS A 393 15.26 -18.88 6.25
N SER A 394 14.93 -18.72 4.97
CA SER A 394 15.08 -19.77 3.96
C SER A 394 16.43 -19.78 3.21
N SER A 395 17.34 -18.83 3.44
CA SER A 395 18.66 -18.84 2.78
C SER A 395 19.81 -18.80 3.80
N GLN A 396 20.69 -19.82 3.75
CA GLN A 396 21.97 -19.82 4.48
C GLN A 396 22.95 -18.75 3.97
N SER A 397 22.60 -17.99 2.91
CA SER A 397 23.49 -17.11 2.14
C SER A 397 23.33 -15.61 2.44
N GLY A 398 22.55 -15.23 3.48
CA GLY A 398 22.32 -13.82 3.78
C GLY A 398 20.99 -13.27 3.25
N VAL A 399 20.81 -11.97 3.35
CA VAL A 399 19.61 -11.23 2.93
C VAL A 399 19.88 -10.53 1.61
N THR A 400 19.08 -10.82 0.58
CA THR A 400 19.15 -10.09 -0.69
C THR A 400 18.45 -8.75 -0.52
N ILE A 401 19.14 -7.67 -0.85
CA ILE A 401 18.59 -6.31 -0.88
C ILE A 401 18.77 -5.70 -2.27
N ILE A 402 17.95 -4.71 -2.53
CA ILE A 402 18.10 -3.82 -3.67
C ILE A 402 18.50 -2.46 -3.12
N THR A 403 19.54 -1.87 -3.71
CA THR A 403 19.99 -0.52 -3.39
C THR A 403 19.84 0.39 -4.60
N ASP A 404 19.64 1.68 -4.36
CA ASP A 404 19.46 2.71 -5.39
C ASP A 404 20.64 3.70 -5.34
N PRO A 405 21.66 3.49 -6.17
CA PRO A 405 22.81 4.39 -6.23
C PRO A 405 22.53 5.69 -6.96
N GLU A 406 21.59 5.67 -7.92
CA GLU A 406 21.16 6.81 -8.73
C GLU A 406 19.73 6.53 -9.23
N ILE A 407 18.88 7.56 -9.26
CA ILE A 407 17.48 7.44 -9.69
C ILE A 407 17.39 6.82 -11.09
N GLY A 408 16.61 5.75 -11.21
CA GLY A 408 16.48 4.96 -12.43
C GLY A 408 17.50 3.81 -12.52
N MET A 409 18.33 3.62 -11.51
CA MET A 409 19.32 2.55 -11.42
C MET A 409 19.16 1.74 -10.13
N TYR A 410 19.51 0.48 -10.17
CA TYR A 410 19.50 -0.39 -8.99
C TYR A 410 20.70 -1.32 -8.98
N THR A 411 21.09 -1.78 -7.79
CA THR A 411 21.99 -2.91 -7.61
C THR A 411 21.33 -3.97 -6.73
N ILE A 412 21.65 -5.25 -6.98
CA ILE A 412 21.18 -6.37 -6.17
C ILE A 412 22.39 -6.85 -5.36
N GLU A 413 22.28 -6.78 -4.04
CA GLU A 413 23.37 -7.06 -3.12
C GLU A 413 22.98 -8.10 -2.08
N GLN A 414 23.99 -8.75 -1.48
CA GLN A 414 23.82 -9.62 -0.32
C GLN A 414 24.32 -8.90 0.92
N THR A 415 23.55 -8.95 1.98
CA THR A 415 23.86 -8.31 3.27
C THR A 415 23.41 -9.19 4.43
N THR A 416 23.61 -8.73 5.65
CA THR A 416 23.09 -9.39 6.85
C THR A 416 21.95 -8.57 7.46
N ALA A 417 21.12 -9.20 8.28
CA ALA A 417 20.06 -8.48 9.00
C ALA A 417 20.65 -7.48 10.02
N GLU A 418 21.82 -7.78 10.56
CA GLU A 418 22.57 -6.88 11.46
C GLU A 418 22.99 -5.61 10.72
N ALA A 419 23.58 -5.73 9.53
CA ALA A 419 23.98 -4.59 8.72
C ALA A 419 22.75 -3.71 8.34
N LEU A 420 21.59 -4.31 8.13
CA LEU A 420 20.33 -3.58 7.93
C LEU A 420 19.87 -2.89 9.23
N GLY A 421 20.06 -3.55 10.38
CA GLY A 421 19.81 -2.95 11.70
C GLY A 421 20.61 -1.65 11.91
N ASP A 422 21.87 -1.62 11.46
CA ASP A 422 22.74 -0.44 11.55
C ASP A 422 22.25 0.74 10.68
N MET A 423 21.36 0.50 9.70
CA MET A 423 20.77 1.54 8.86
C MET A 423 19.47 2.12 9.43
N LEU A 424 18.80 1.43 10.37
CA LEU A 424 17.52 1.83 10.93
C LEU A 424 17.52 3.23 11.60
N PRO A 425 18.62 3.74 12.21
CA PRO A 425 18.66 5.11 12.73
C PRO A 425 18.34 6.20 11.71
N LEU A 426 18.43 5.91 10.38
CA LEU A 426 18.07 6.86 9.33
C LEU A 426 16.55 7.14 9.24
N ILE A 427 15.74 6.20 9.75
CA ILE A 427 14.27 6.26 9.72
C ILE A 427 13.65 6.19 11.13
N GLN A 428 14.46 6.09 12.17
CA GLN A 428 14.00 6.09 13.55
C GLN A 428 13.81 7.53 14.03
N GLU A 429 12.67 7.79 14.67
CA GLU A 429 12.46 9.05 15.37
C GLU A 429 13.44 9.16 16.53
N LYS A 430 14.12 10.30 16.63
CA LYS A 430 15.00 10.57 17.77
C LYS A 430 14.10 10.81 19.00
N GLU A 431 14.41 10.15 20.08
CA GLU A 431 13.82 10.50 21.38
C GLU A 431 14.10 11.98 21.66
N ALA A 432 13.03 12.74 21.96
CA ALA A 432 13.09 14.17 22.23
C ALA A 432 13.72 14.46 23.62
#